data_a051914ccdbd44eccf167d6940162bc2
#
_entry.id   a051914ccdbd44eccf167d6940162bc2
#
_cell.length_a   1.000
_cell.length_b   1.000
_cell.length_c   1.000
_cell.angle_alpha   90.00
_cell.angle_beta   90.00
_cell.angle_gamma   90.00
#
_symmetry.space_group_name_H-M   'P 1'
#
loop_
_entity.id
_entity.type
_entity.pdbx_description
1 polymer ?
#
loop_
_entity_poly.entity_id
_entity_poly.type
_entity_poly.pdbx_seq_one_letter_code
_entity_poly.pdbx_strand_id
1 'polypeptide(L)'
;MKVKIGETEPLIKPRGINLILPLVSIISLSVFFFWFFGKDKPGNNTFIEAMSNTDPNRAMLVALFITIAISAVFYFFQKYNLKEMTSDIISGGNEIMTTLVILTIAWPLASVSQALGLNDFIHQNLGTSMPAWSVAVSLFILSSAVTYFIGSGWGAASLIMPIAISLAVVSGASIPLCVAAVITGGTFGDVTSPVAGMTNMSSNIAHADHAKYLKYANPYNFIAAGIAAVLFLIAGIIK
;
A
#
# COMPACT_ATOMS: atom_id res chain seq x y z
N MET A 1 -15.53 -31.80 -5.12
CA MET A 1 -15.65 -32.04 -3.67
C MET A 1 -16.01 -30.72 -3.02
N LYS A 2 -17.29 -30.47 -2.66
CA LYS A 2 -17.71 -29.23 -1.99
C LYS A 2 -17.26 -29.33 -0.55
N VAL A 3 -16.23 -28.59 -0.19
CA VAL A 3 -15.87 -28.37 1.22
C VAL A 3 -17.01 -27.51 1.80
N LYS A 4 -17.88 -28.12 2.59
CA LYS A 4 -18.77 -27.40 3.50
C LYS A 4 -17.86 -26.73 4.54
N ILE A 5 -17.57 -25.44 4.33
CA ILE A 5 -17.09 -24.58 5.41
C ILE A 5 -18.26 -24.53 6.38
N GLY A 6 -18.09 -25.13 7.55
CA GLY A 6 -19.11 -25.13 8.58
C GLY A 6 -19.45 -23.69 8.92
N GLU A 7 -20.68 -23.29 8.66
CA GLU A 7 -21.28 -22.08 9.21
C GLU A 7 -21.32 -22.26 10.73
N THR A 8 -20.24 -21.87 11.40
CA THR A 8 -20.32 -21.58 12.83
C THR A 8 -21.13 -20.29 12.92
N GLU A 9 -22.37 -20.38 13.39
CA GLU A 9 -23.16 -19.19 13.73
C GLU A 9 -22.27 -18.27 14.57
N PRO A 10 -22.14 -16.98 14.21
CA PRO A 10 -21.31 -16.09 14.98
C PRO A 10 -21.88 -16.00 16.38
N LEU A 11 -21.13 -16.42 17.38
CA LEU A 11 -21.48 -16.41 18.82
C LEU A 11 -21.90 -15.00 19.30
N ILE A 12 -21.60 -13.98 18.53
CA ILE A 12 -21.94 -12.58 18.79
C ILE A 12 -22.62 -12.00 17.55
N LYS A 13 -23.79 -11.38 17.74
CA LYS A 13 -24.47 -10.65 16.65
C LYS A 13 -23.54 -9.59 16.06
N PRO A 14 -23.32 -9.56 14.74
CA PRO A 14 -22.45 -8.58 14.11
C PRO A 14 -23.01 -7.18 14.37
N ARG A 15 -22.23 -6.36 15.09
CA ARG A 15 -22.56 -4.97 15.37
C ARG A 15 -21.65 -4.08 14.53
N GLY A 16 -22.21 -3.16 13.76
CA GLY A 16 -21.43 -2.21 12.95
C GLY A 16 -20.37 -1.45 13.75
N ILE A 17 -20.61 -1.22 15.04
CA ILE A 17 -19.67 -0.54 15.93
C ILE A 17 -18.34 -1.31 16.11
N ASN A 18 -18.34 -2.64 15.96
CA ASN A 18 -17.13 -3.45 16.06
C ASN A 18 -16.15 -3.18 14.91
N LEU A 19 -16.65 -2.71 13.77
CA LEU A 19 -15.83 -2.26 12.64
C LEU A 19 -15.50 -0.76 12.77
N ILE A 20 -16.48 0.05 13.11
CA ILE A 20 -16.36 1.51 13.12
C ILE A 20 -15.40 1.98 14.21
N LEU A 21 -15.46 1.38 15.41
CA LEU A 21 -14.64 1.83 16.55
C LEU A 21 -13.14 1.70 16.29
N PRO A 22 -12.58 0.56 15.86
CA PRO A 22 -11.15 0.46 15.55
C PRO A 22 -10.74 1.39 14.41
N LEU A 23 -11.58 1.51 13.36
CA LEU A 23 -11.29 2.35 12.19
C LEU A 23 -11.25 3.84 12.57
N VAL A 24 -12.23 4.33 13.30
CA VAL A 24 -12.27 5.72 13.76
C VAL A 24 -11.15 5.99 14.76
N SER A 25 -10.85 5.04 15.65
CA SER A 25 -9.77 5.17 16.62
C SER A 25 -8.41 5.30 15.94
N ILE A 26 -8.09 4.42 14.98
CA ILE A 26 -6.79 4.48 14.30
C ILE A 26 -6.61 5.77 13.51
N ILE A 27 -7.65 6.24 12.82
CA ILE A 27 -7.59 7.49 12.04
C ILE A 27 -7.42 8.69 12.99
N SER A 28 -8.27 8.79 14.02
CA SER A 28 -8.23 9.92 14.97
C SER A 28 -6.93 9.98 15.75
N LEU A 29 -6.45 8.84 16.24
CA LEU A 29 -5.20 8.75 16.98
C LEU A 29 -3.99 8.99 16.07
N SER A 30 -4.00 8.55 14.84
CA SER A 30 -2.94 8.85 13.87
C SER A 30 -2.82 10.36 13.67
N VAL A 31 -3.92 11.06 13.35
CA VAL A 31 -3.94 12.51 13.18
C VAL A 31 -3.46 13.22 14.47
N PHE A 32 -3.96 12.77 15.61
CA PHE A 32 -3.55 13.34 16.90
C PHE A 32 -2.05 13.16 17.17
N PHE A 33 -1.48 11.96 16.98
CA PHE A 33 -0.06 11.72 17.26
C PHE A 33 0.87 12.33 16.21
N PHE A 34 0.44 12.46 14.96
CA PHE A 34 1.18 13.25 13.98
C PHE A 34 1.34 14.70 14.43
N TRP A 35 0.27 15.32 14.90
CA TRP A 35 0.33 16.67 15.45
C TRP A 35 1.12 16.69 16.76
N PHE A 36 0.84 15.77 17.70
CA PHE A 36 1.42 15.77 19.04
C PHE A 36 2.95 15.65 19.04
N PHE A 37 3.51 14.75 18.23
CA PHE A 37 4.97 14.58 18.14
C PHE A 37 5.65 15.65 17.28
N GLY A 38 4.90 16.37 16.47
CA GLY A 38 5.44 17.43 15.64
C GLY A 38 5.39 18.83 16.25
N LYS A 39 4.44 19.09 17.17
CA LYS A 39 4.17 20.43 17.69
C LYS A 39 5.36 21.11 18.38
N ASP A 40 6.21 20.33 19.05
CA ASP A 40 7.35 20.84 19.84
C ASP A 40 8.64 20.97 19.00
N LYS A 41 8.59 20.71 17.68
CA LYS A 41 9.77 20.87 16.82
C LYS A 41 9.96 22.35 16.42
N PRO A 42 11.22 22.86 16.41
CA PRO A 42 11.51 24.23 16.02
C PRO A 42 10.98 24.54 14.61
N GLY A 43 10.28 25.66 14.47
CA GLY A 43 9.74 26.11 13.17
C GLY A 43 8.33 25.66 12.85
N ASN A 44 7.67 24.87 13.69
CA ASN A 44 6.30 24.42 13.49
C ASN A 44 5.31 25.39 14.16
N ASN A 45 4.81 26.35 13.39
CA ASN A 45 3.84 27.35 13.87
C ASN A 45 2.40 26.97 13.52
N THR A 46 2.19 26.01 12.62
CA THR A 46 0.88 25.59 12.17
C THR A 46 0.65 24.10 12.38
N PHE A 47 -0.62 23.70 12.43
CA PHE A 47 -1.03 22.29 12.54
C PHE A 47 -0.45 21.44 11.40
N ILE A 48 -0.45 21.96 10.17
CA ILE A 48 0.05 21.26 8.98
C ILE A 48 1.56 21.07 9.04
N GLU A 49 2.32 22.09 9.46
CA GLU A 49 3.78 21.98 9.64
C GLU A 49 4.15 20.96 10.70
N ALA A 50 3.44 20.96 11.84
CA ALA A 50 3.63 19.95 12.87
C ALA A 50 3.42 18.54 12.32
N MET A 51 2.35 18.31 11.58
CA MET A 51 2.08 17.00 10.95
C MET A 51 3.14 16.60 9.94
N SER A 52 3.59 17.55 9.09
CA SER A 52 4.55 17.26 8.01
C SER A 52 5.96 16.94 8.53
N ASN A 53 6.34 17.52 9.65
CA ASN A 53 7.67 17.36 10.23
C ASN A 53 7.77 16.24 11.27
N THR A 54 6.68 15.50 11.51
CA THR A 54 6.66 14.37 12.44
C THR A 54 7.31 13.14 11.83
N ASP A 55 7.93 12.30 12.68
CA ASP A 55 8.30 10.93 12.29
C ASP A 55 7.03 10.08 12.16
N PRO A 56 6.64 9.71 10.92
CA PRO A 56 5.40 8.98 10.70
C PRO A 56 5.42 7.59 11.33
N ASN A 57 6.57 6.92 11.40
CA ASN A 57 6.67 5.57 11.96
C ASN A 57 6.33 5.58 13.44
N ARG A 58 6.91 6.53 14.19
CA ARG A 58 6.65 6.67 15.62
C ARG A 58 5.19 7.01 15.90
N ALA A 59 4.62 7.96 15.16
CA ALA A 59 3.23 8.39 15.35
C ALA A 59 2.25 7.24 15.06
N MET A 60 2.45 6.54 13.96
CA MET A 60 1.58 5.41 13.57
C MET A 60 1.71 4.22 14.51
N LEU A 61 2.90 3.88 14.97
CA LEU A 61 3.10 2.78 15.93
C LEU A 61 2.35 3.05 17.24
N VAL A 62 2.47 4.25 17.80
CA VAL A 62 1.77 4.60 19.04
C VAL A 62 0.25 4.60 18.84
N ALA A 63 -0.23 5.17 17.74
CA ALA A 63 -1.65 5.16 17.39
C ALA A 63 -2.18 3.72 17.26
N LEU A 64 -1.42 2.83 16.60
CA LEU A 64 -1.79 1.42 16.43
C LEU A 64 -1.89 0.68 17.77
N PHE A 65 -0.88 0.80 18.63
CA PHE A 65 -0.89 0.12 19.94
C PHE A 65 -2.06 0.59 20.82
N ILE A 66 -2.34 1.90 20.83
CA ILE A 66 -3.47 2.44 21.59
C ILE A 66 -4.79 1.97 20.98
N THR A 67 -4.92 1.93 19.64
CA THR A 67 -6.11 1.42 18.98
C THR A 67 -6.36 -0.06 19.33
N ILE A 68 -5.31 -0.88 19.33
CA ILE A 68 -5.40 -2.29 19.73
C ILE A 68 -5.87 -2.40 21.17
N ALA A 69 -5.30 -1.60 22.09
CA ALA A 69 -5.70 -1.60 23.49
C ALA A 69 -7.17 -1.19 23.68
N ILE A 70 -7.61 -0.11 23.01
CA ILE A 70 -9.01 0.34 23.03
C ILE A 70 -9.94 -0.75 22.51
N SER A 71 -9.59 -1.35 21.39
CA SER A 71 -10.39 -2.41 20.77
C SER A 71 -10.46 -3.65 21.65
N ALA A 72 -9.34 -4.07 22.25
CA ALA A 72 -9.28 -5.21 23.16
C ALA A 72 -10.18 -4.99 24.40
N VAL A 73 -10.08 -3.80 25.03
CA VAL A 73 -10.93 -3.44 26.16
C VAL A 73 -12.41 -3.43 25.77
N PHE A 74 -12.73 -2.86 24.61
CA PHE A 74 -14.10 -2.81 24.11
C PHE A 74 -14.67 -4.21 23.87
N TYR A 75 -13.91 -5.10 23.23
CA TYR A 75 -14.34 -6.48 22.98
C TYR A 75 -14.42 -7.30 24.25
N PHE A 76 -13.55 -7.03 25.23
CA PHE A 76 -13.64 -7.66 26.55
C PHE A 76 -14.98 -7.36 27.24
N PHE A 77 -15.47 -6.11 27.18
CA PHE A 77 -16.78 -5.75 27.71
C PHE A 77 -17.95 -6.38 26.94
N GLN A 78 -17.74 -6.76 25.68
CA GLN A 78 -18.74 -7.51 24.91
C GLN A 78 -18.70 -9.02 25.21
N LYS A 79 -17.91 -9.47 26.16
CA LYS A 79 -17.69 -10.90 26.49
C LYS A 79 -17.14 -11.70 25.31
N TYR A 80 -16.36 -11.06 24.43
CA TYR A 80 -15.65 -11.76 23.37
C TYR A 80 -14.63 -12.71 23.98
N ASN A 81 -14.56 -13.95 23.46
CA ASN A 81 -13.69 -14.95 24.03
C ASN A 81 -12.21 -14.61 23.73
N LEU A 82 -11.37 -14.55 24.75
CA LEU A 82 -9.94 -14.27 24.61
C LEU A 82 -9.24 -15.23 23.63
N LYS A 83 -9.65 -16.49 23.59
CA LYS A 83 -9.11 -17.47 22.65
C LYS A 83 -9.45 -17.13 21.19
N GLU A 84 -10.66 -16.65 20.93
CA GLU A 84 -11.08 -16.21 19.59
C GLU A 84 -10.34 -14.93 19.20
N MET A 85 -10.23 -13.97 20.10
CA MET A 85 -9.48 -12.74 19.87
C MET A 85 -8.01 -13.01 19.54
N THR A 86 -7.36 -13.94 20.26
CA THR A 86 -5.99 -14.35 19.97
C THR A 86 -5.89 -15.05 18.60
N SER A 87 -6.85 -15.90 18.27
CA SER A 87 -6.92 -16.59 16.98
C SER A 87 -7.06 -15.58 15.83
N ASP A 88 -7.90 -14.56 15.99
CA ASP A 88 -8.11 -13.52 14.97
C ASP A 88 -6.86 -12.67 14.76
N ILE A 89 -6.16 -12.32 15.85
CA ILE A 89 -4.87 -11.60 15.77
C ILE A 89 -3.83 -12.45 15.03
N ILE A 90 -3.71 -13.73 15.33
CA ILE A 90 -2.77 -14.65 14.66
C ILE A 90 -3.15 -14.80 13.19
N SER A 91 -4.44 -14.94 12.87
CA SER A 91 -4.93 -15.03 11.49
C SER A 91 -4.60 -13.79 10.69
N GLY A 92 -4.87 -12.60 11.24
CA GLY A 92 -4.51 -11.32 10.62
C GLY A 92 -3.00 -11.17 10.42
N GLY A 93 -2.20 -11.58 11.42
CA GLY A 93 -0.74 -11.59 11.31
C GLY A 93 -0.23 -12.50 10.20
N ASN A 94 -0.81 -13.70 10.07
CA ASN A 94 -0.46 -14.65 9.01
C ASN A 94 -0.81 -14.13 7.62
N GLU A 95 -1.88 -13.36 7.49
CA GLU A 95 -2.31 -12.79 6.22
C GLU A 95 -1.30 -11.78 5.65
N ILE A 96 -0.70 -10.95 6.51
CA ILE A 96 0.33 -9.97 6.08
C ILE A 96 1.75 -10.56 6.04
N MET A 97 1.96 -11.79 6.51
CA MET A 97 3.28 -12.41 6.62
C MET A 97 4.01 -12.47 5.27
N THR A 98 3.31 -12.83 4.21
CA THR A 98 3.88 -12.88 2.85
C THR A 98 4.42 -11.53 2.42
N THR A 99 3.68 -10.45 2.68
CA THR A 99 4.12 -9.08 2.37
C THR A 99 5.36 -8.69 3.18
N LEU A 100 5.41 -9.04 4.47
CA LEU A 100 6.57 -8.78 5.32
C LEU A 100 7.82 -9.52 4.83
N VAL A 101 7.70 -10.78 4.42
CA VAL A 101 8.81 -11.57 3.86
C VAL A 101 9.31 -10.93 2.56
N ILE A 102 8.41 -10.54 1.66
CA ILE A 102 8.80 -9.88 0.40
C ILE A 102 9.55 -8.57 0.68
N LEU A 103 9.05 -7.71 1.57
CA LEU A 103 9.70 -6.45 1.93
C LEU A 103 11.08 -6.67 2.57
N THR A 104 11.18 -7.67 3.46
CA THR A 104 12.45 -8.01 4.13
C THR A 104 13.52 -8.46 3.15
N ILE A 105 13.16 -9.15 2.07
CA ILE A 105 14.09 -9.59 1.02
C ILE A 105 14.36 -8.45 0.02
N ALA A 106 13.37 -7.61 -0.27
CA ALA A 106 13.48 -6.55 -1.26
C ALA A 106 14.46 -5.43 -0.83
N TRP A 107 14.51 -5.10 0.46
CA TRP A 107 15.43 -4.07 0.96
C TRP A 107 16.93 -4.43 0.78
N PRO A 108 17.43 -5.61 1.20
CA PRO A 108 18.78 -6.03 0.86
C PRO A 108 19.04 -6.10 -0.64
N LEU A 109 18.06 -6.58 -1.43
CA LEU A 109 18.18 -6.64 -2.89
C LEU A 109 18.42 -5.24 -3.49
N ALA A 110 17.67 -4.23 -3.02
CA ALA A 110 17.87 -2.85 -3.44
C ALA A 110 19.29 -2.34 -3.12
N SER A 111 19.79 -2.63 -1.92
CA SER A 111 21.15 -2.25 -1.50
C SER A 111 22.23 -2.95 -2.32
N VAL A 112 22.08 -4.25 -2.58
CA VAL A 112 23.00 -5.03 -3.40
C VAL A 112 22.99 -4.52 -4.85
N SER A 113 21.81 -4.23 -5.42
CA SER A 113 21.70 -3.69 -6.78
C SER A 113 22.42 -2.36 -6.93
N GLN A 114 22.32 -1.47 -5.94
CA GLN A 114 23.08 -0.21 -5.93
C GLN A 114 24.58 -0.45 -5.83
N ALA A 115 25.02 -1.38 -4.96
CA ALA A 115 26.44 -1.73 -4.82
C ALA A 115 27.02 -2.37 -6.10
N LEU A 116 26.20 -3.06 -6.89
CA LEU A 116 26.56 -3.62 -8.19
C LEU A 116 26.56 -2.59 -9.33
N GLY A 117 26.33 -1.31 -9.04
CA GLY A 117 26.39 -0.25 -10.04
C GLY A 117 25.09 -0.07 -10.84
N LEU A 118 23.93 -0.36 -10.26
CA LEU A 118 22.64 -0.13 -10.91
C LEU A 118 22.51 1.30 -11.43
N ASN A 119 22.97 2.30 -10.67
CA ASN A 119 22.92 3.70 -11.05
C ASN A 119 23.77 3.97 -12.30
N ASP A 120 24.98 3.41 -12.35
CA ASP A 120 25.89 3.58 -13.50
C ASP A 120 25.34 2.88 -14.75
N PHE A 121 24.76 1.70 -14.59
CA PHE A 121 24.09 1.00 -15.68
C PHE A 121 22.90 1.80 -16.24
N ILE A 122 22.06 2.34 -15.37
CA ILE A 122 20.91 3.17 -15.78
C ILE A 122 21.41 4.45 -16.47
N HIS A 123 22.45 5.08 -15.92
CA HIS A 123 23.02 6.29 -16.51
C HIS A 123 23.54 6.04 -17.94
N GLN A 124 24.28 4.97 -18.13
CA GLN A 124 24.91 4.66 -19.43
C GLN A 124 23.90 4.21 -20.48
N ASN A 125 22.86 3.47 -20.09
CA ASN A 125 21.96 2.81 -21.03
C ASN A 125 20.60 3.49 -21.19
N LEU A 126 20.10 4.16 -20.17
CA LEU A 126 18.75 4.73 -20.15
C LEU A 126 18.73 6.24 -19.94
N GLY A 127 19.69 6.79 -19.19
CA GLY A 127 19.67 8.19 -18.76
C GLY A 127 19.74 9.23 -19.91
N THR A 128 20.38 8.86 -21.01
CA THR A 128 20.48 9.69 -22.21
C THR A 128 19.36 9.44 -23.23
N SER A 129 18.66 8.31 -23.11
CA SER A 129 17.65 7.85 -24.08
C SER A 129 16.22 8.20 -23.66
N MET A 130 15.96 8.39 -22.35
CA MET A 130 14.62 8.68 -21.83
C MET A 130 14.51 10.16 -21.43
N PRO A 131 13.65 10.94 -22.10
CA PRO A 131 13.40 12.31 -21.69
C PRO A 131 12.67 12.35 -20.34
N ALA A 132 12.99 13.32 -19.48
CA ALA A 132 12.47 13.44 -18.11
C ALA A 132 10.94 13.34 -18.01
N TRP A 133 10.22 13.92 -19.00
CA TRP A 133 8.76 13.90 -19.02
C TRP A 133 8.16 12.49 -19.20
N SER A 134 8.87 11.56 -19.81
CA SER A 134 8.37 10.21 -20.08
C SER A 134 8.63 9.21 -18.94
N VAL A 135 9.53 9.53 -18.01
CA VAL A 135 9.98 8.60 -16.95
C VAL A 135 8.81 8.18 -16.06
N ALA A 136 8.02 9.13 -15.58
CA ALA A 136 6.92 8.83 -14.66
C ALA A 136 5.86 7.92 -15.31
N VAL A 137 5.45 8.21 -16.54
CA VAL A 137 4.46 7.36 -17.24
C VAL A 137 5.02 5.97 -17.55
N SER A 138 6.29 5.86 -17.90
CA SER A 138 6.95 4.56 -18.13
C SER A 138 7.01 3.72 -16.84
N LEU A 139 7.32 4.35 -15.71
CA LEU A 139 7.32 3.70 -14.41
C LEU A 139 5.92 3.27 -13.97
N PHE A 140 4.90 4.07 -14.26
CA PHE A 140 3.51 3.72 -14.02
C PHE A 140 3.11 2.45 -14.79
N ILE A 141 3.42 2.40 -16.10
CA ILE A 141 3.12 1.24 -16.94
C ILE A 141 3.91 0.00 -16.49
N LEU A 142 5.20 0.15 -16.20
CA LEU A 142 6.05 -0.94 -15.72
C LEU A 142 5.53 -1.51 -14.40
N SER A 143 5.25 -0.62 -13.42
CA SER A 143 4.73 -1.03 -12.12
C SER A 143 3.36 -1.72 -12.24
N SER A 144 2.48 -1.21 -13.10
CA SER A 144 1.19 -1.80 -13.41
C SER A 144 1.32 -3.22 -13.96
N ALA A 145 2.20 -3.40 -14.95
CA ALA A 145 2.44 -4.71 -15.57
C ALA A 145 3.05 -5.71 -14.58
N VAL A 146 4.09 -5.31 -13.86
CA VAL A 146 4.74 -6.18 -12.86
C VAL A 146 3.77 -6.59 -11.78
N THR A 147 2.98 -5.66 -11.24
CA THR A 147 1.97 -5.97 -10.23
C THR A 147 0.88 -6.87 -10.75
N TYR A 148 0.42 -6.66 -11.99
CA TYR A 148 -0.60 -7.51 -12.61
C TYR A 148 -0.19 -8.99 -12.63
N PHE A 149 1.07 -9.28 -12.95
CA PHE A 149 1.59 -10.65 -12.98
C PHE A 149 1.93 -11.22 -11.61
N ILE A 150 2.48 -10.41 -10.69
CA ILE A 150 2.85 -10.84 -9.34
C ILE A 150 1.62 -10.92 -8.43
N GLY A 151 0.61 -10.07 -8.64
CA GLY A 151 -0.58 -9.97 -7.80
C GLY A 151 -0.34 -9.26 -6.45
N SER A 152 0.72 -8.45 -6.34
CA SER A 152 1.05 -7.70 -5.14
C SER A 152 1.63 -6.33 -5.47
N GLY A 153 0.88 -5.27 -5.19
CA GLY A 153 1.32 -3.88 -5.39
C GLY A 153 2.54 -3.53 -4.54
N TRP A 154 2.59 -3.98 -3.31
CA TRP A 154 3.73 -3.77 -2.41
C TRP A 154 4.98 -4.52 -2.88
N GLY A 155 4.81 -5.76 -3.33
CA GLY A 155 5.92 -6.55 -3.88
C GLY A 155 6.53 -5.88 -5.11
N ALA A 156 5.71 -5.46 -6.06
CA ALA A 156 6.17 -4.76 -7.26
C ALA A 156 6.82 -3.41 -6.93
N ALA A 157 6.21 -2.62 -6.04
CA ALA A 157 6.75 -1.32 -5.63
C ALA A 157 8.13 -1.48 -4.98
N SER A 158 8.35 -2.48 -4.14
CA SER A 158 9.63 -2.72 -3.49
C SER A 158 10.75 -3.10 -4.48
N LEU A 159 10.42 -3.77 -5.58
CA LEU A 159 11.36 -4.11 -6.64
C LEU A 159 11.66 -2.92 -7.57
N ILE A 160 10.64 -2.13 -7.90
CA ILE A 160 10.76 -1.07 -8.90
C ILE A 160 11.26 0.24 -8.30
N MET A 161 10.99 0.50 -7.01
CA MET A 161 11.32 1.77 -6.36
C MET A 161 12.80 2.17 -6.46
N PRO A 162 13.78 1.27 -6.21
CA PRO A 162 15.20 1.61 -6.39
C PRO A 162 15.53 2.04 -7.81
N ILE A 163 14.96 1.35 -8.80
CA ILE A 163 15.14 1.67 -10.23
C ILE A 163 14.50 3.03 -10.55
N ALA A 164 13.30 3.27 -10.03
CA ALA A 164 12.57 4.50 -10.25
C ALA A 164 13.30 5.74 -9.71
N ILE A 165 13.83 5.65 -8.50
CA ILE A 165 14.59 6.74 -7.89
C ILE A 165 15.88 7.01 -8.69
N SER A 166 16.62 5.95 -9.03
CA SER A 166 17.85 6.07 -9.82
C SER A 166 17.58 6.69 -11.20
N LEU A 167 16.53 6.23 -11.89
CA LEU A 167 16.16 6.74 -13.19
C LEU A 167 15.68 8.21 -13.10
N ALA A 168 14.93 8.58 -12.07
CA ALA A 168 14.50 9.96 -11.85
C ALA A 168 15.68 10.90 -11.64
N VAL A 169 16.68 10.51 -10.84
CA VAL A 169 17.88 11.31 -10.60
C VAL A 169 18.68 11.51 -11.90
N VAL A 170 18.91 10.43 -12.64
CA VAL A 170 19.74 10.46 -13.86
C VAL A 170 19.06 11.25 -14.99
N SER A 171 17.76 11.10 -15.17
CA SER A 171 16.99 11.80 -16.24
C SER A 171 16.60 13.23 -15.87
N GLY A 172 16.81 13.66 -14.61
CA GLY A 172 16.31 14.94 -14.10
C GLY A 172 14.79 15.00 -13.91
N ALA A 173 14.12 13.86 -13.87
CA ALA A 173 12.68 13.79 -13.61
C ALA A 173 12.35 14.07 -12.14
N SER A 174 11.08 14.40 -11.86
CA SER A 174 10.61 14.60 -10.49
C SER A 174 10.60 13.30 -9.70
N ILE A 175 11.44 13.17 -8.66
CA ILE A 175 11.45 12.01 -7.78
C ILE A 175 10.06 11.77 -7.16
N PRO A 176 9.36 12.76 -6.56
CA PRO A 176 8.01 12.54 -6.04
C PRO A 176 7.01 12.04 -7.08
N LEU A 177 7.09 12.54 -8.32
CA LEU A 177 6.22 12.12 -9.41
C LEU A 177 6.51 10.67 -9.81
N CYS A 178 7.78 10.26 -9.88
CA CYS A 178 8.18 8.89 -10.17
C CYS A 178 7.77 7.91 -9.07
N VAL A 179 7.92 8.29 -7.80
CA VAL A 179 7.44 7.51 -6.66
C VAL A 179 5.93 7.34 -6.70
N ALA A 180 5.19 8.42 -6.96
CA ALA A 180 3.74 8.37 -7.12
C ALA A 180 3.33 7.45 -8.27
N ALA A 181 4.04 7.48 -9.40
CA ALA A 181 3.79 6.63 -10.55
C ALA A 181 3.96 5.14 -10.22
N VAL A 182 5.01 4.78 -9.49
CA VAL A 182 5.25 3.38 -9.06
C VAL A 182 4.14 2.89 -8.12
N ILE A 183 3.76 3.69 -7.12
CA ILE A 183 2.71 3.31 -6.16
C ILE A 183 1.36 3.19 -6.85
N THR A 184 1.02 4.16 -7.69
CA THR A 184 -0.27 4.17 -8.41
C THR A 184 -0.36 3.02 -9.41
N GLY A 185 0.74 2.74 -10.14
CA GLY A 185 0.83 1.58 -11.03
C GLY A 185 0.69 0.26 -10.27
N GLY A 186 1.34 0.15 -9.10
CA GLY A 186 1.18 -0.98 -8.20
C GLY A 186 -0.27 -1.18 -7.76
N THR A 187 -0.95 -0.12 -7.36
CA THR A 187 -2.37 -0.17 -6.98
C THR A 187 -3.26 -0.60 -8.15
N PHE A 188 -3.04 -0.04 -9.34
CA PHE A 188 -3.80 -0.44 -10.53
C PHE A 188 -3.62 -1.93 -10.85
N GLY A 189 -2.37 -2.43 -10.86
CA GLY A 189 -2.09 -3.84 -11.08
C GLY A 189 -2.75 -4.73 -10.04
N ASP A 190 -2.75 -4.33 -8.78
CA ASP A 190 -3.34 -5.09 -7.66
C ASP A 190 -4.88 -5.22 -7.79
N VAL A 191 -5.57 -4.16 -8.22
CA VAL A 191 -7.04 -4.23 -8.39
C VAL A 191 -7.49 -4.90 -9.69
N THR A 192 -6.61 -5.05 -10.67
CA THR A 192 -6.93 -5.65 -11.98
C THR A 192 -6.42 -7.07 -12.15
N SER A 193 -5.47 -7.49 -11.33
CA SER A 193 -4.82 -8.80 -11.42
C SER A 193 -5.76 -9.93 -10.99
N PRO A 194 -5.83 -11.02 -11.78
CA PRO A 194 -6.60 -12.21 -11.40
C PRO A 194 -5.98 -13.00 -10.24
N VAL A 195 -4.72 -12.75 -9.91
CA VAL A 195 -3.97 -13.43 -8.84
C VAL A 195 -3.78 -12.56 -7.59
N ALA A 196 -4.29 -11.33 -7.60
CA ALA A 196 -4.14 -10.42 -6.45
C ALA A 196 -4.93 -10.90 -5.22
N GLY A 197 -4.24 -10.96 -4.10
CA GLY A 197 -4.82 -11.43 -2.83
C GLY A 197 -5.97 -10.56 -2.34
N MET A 198 -5.82 -9.24 -2.41
CA MET A 198 -6.81 -8.27 -1.92
C MET A 198 -8.16 -8.37 -2.65
N THR A 199 -8.14 -8.39 -3.98
CA THR A 199 -9.36 -8.50 -4.80
C THR A 199 -10.00 -9.88 -4.70
N ASN A 200 -9.19 -10.93 -4.60
CA ASN A 200 -9.68 -12.29 -4.40
C ASN A 200 -10.37 -12.45 -3.04
N MET A 201 -9.74 -11.96 -1.97
CA MET A 201 -10.32 -11.96 -0.63
C MET A 201 -11.62 -11.16 -0.56
N SER A 202 -11.65 -9.96 -1.15
CA SER A 202 -12.86 -9.12 -1.18
C SER A 202 -14.01 -9.82 -1.91
N SER A 203 -13.72 -10.48 -3.04
CA SER A 203 -14.70 -11.25 -3.80
C SER A 203 -15.24 -12.43 -3.00
N ASN A 204 -14.37 -13.15 -2.28
CA ASN A 204 -14.76 -14.27 -1.43
C ASN A 204 -15.66 -13.85 -0.26
N ILE A 205 -15.33 -12.74 0.41
CA ILE A 205 -16.13 -12.17 1.50
C ILE A 205 -17.51 -11.73 0.99
N ALA A 206 -17.55 -11.15 -0.21
CA ALA A 206 -18.80 -10.73 -0.86
C ALA A 206 -19.59 -11.90 -1.48
N HIS A 207 -19.10 -13.15 -1.37
CA HIS A 207 -19.67 -14.33 -2.05
C HIS A 207 -19.83 -14.13 -3.57
N ALA A 208 -18.99 -13.30 -4.18
CA ALA A 208 -18.97 -13.00 -5.59
C ALA A 208 -17.96 -13.90 -6.34
N ASP A 209 -18.31 -14.27 -7.56
CA ASP A 209 -17.38 -14.94 -8.46
C ASP A 209 -16.28 -13.95 -8.87
N HIS A 210 -15.04 -14.22 -8.46
CA HIS A 210 -13.89 -13.36 -8.70
C HIS A 210 -13.64 -13.10 -10.21
N ALA A 211 -13.77 -14.12 -11.04
CA ALA A 211 -13.56 -13.97 -12.48
C ALA A 211 -14.64 -13.07 -13.12
N LYS A 212 -15.88 -13.19 -12.67
CA LYS A 212 -16.97 -12.30 -13.12
C LYS A 212 -16.75 -10.89 -12.63
N TYR A 213 -16.35 -10.70 -11.38
CA TYR A 213 -16.01 -9.37 -10.85
C TYR A 213 -14.97 -8.69 -11.74
N LEU A 214 -13.84 -9.34 -12.01
CA LEU A 214 -12.78 -8.77 -12.84
C LEU A 214 -13.27 -8.46 -14.26
N LYS A 215 -14.08 -9.34 -14.84
CA LYS A 215 -14.62 -9.10 -16.19
C LYS A 215 -15.42 -7.80 -16.29
N TYR A 216 -16.17 -7.45 -15.24
CA TYR A 216 -16.97 -6.22 -15.23
C TYR A 216 -16.21 -5.00 -14.72
N ALA A 217 -15.29 -5.16 -13.77
CA ALA A 217 -14.53 -4.07 -13.16
C ALA A 217 -13.35 -3.60 -14.05
N ASN A 218 -12.65 -4.54 -14.69
CA ASN A 218 -11.43 -4.21 -15.44
C ASN A 218 -11.62 -3.18 -16.57
N PRO A 219 -12.69 -3.18 -17.37
CA PRO A 219 -12.86 -2.14 -18.37
C PRO A 219 -12.84 -0.72 -17.78
N TYR A 220 -13.45 -0.51 -16.63
CA TYR A 220 -13.44 0.79 -15.94
C TYR A 220 -12.07 1.10 -15.35
N ASN A 221 -11.40 0.12 -14.78
CA ASN A 221 -10.05 0.26 -14.25
C ASN A 221 -9.06 0.62 -15.36
N PHE A 222 -9.14 0.02 -16.54
CA PHE A 222 -8.29 0.36 -17.68
C PHE A 222 -8.54 1.77 -18.21
N ILE A 223 -9.79 2.25 -18.22
CA ILE A 223 -10.11 3.64 -18.57
C ILE A 223 -9.47 4.59 -17.54
N ALA A 224 -9.62 4.30 -16.25
CA ALA A 224 -9.00 5.11 -15.19
C ALA A 224 -7.46 5.11 -15.29
N ALA A 225 -6.85 3.96 -15.59
CA ALA A 225 -5.41 3.88 -15.82
C ALA A 225 -4.94 4.67 -17.04
N GLY A 226 -5.73 4.67 -18.11
CA GLY A 226 -5.45 5.51 -19.28
C GLY A 226 -5.45 7.00 -18.94
N ILE A 227 -6.44 7.44 -18.16
CA ILE A 227 -6.50 8.83 -17.65
C ILE A 227 -5.29 9.13 -16.75
N ALA A 228 -4.95 8.23 -15.83
CA ALA A 228 -3.80 8.38 -14.96
C ALA A 228 -2.48 8.47 -15.74
N ALA A 229 -2.30 7.62 -16.76
CA ALA A 229 -1.11 7.67 -17.63
C ALA A 229 -0.98 9.03 -18.35
N VAL A 230 -2.10 9.57 -18.87
CA VAL A 230 -2.11 10.90 -19.48
C VAL A 230 -1.78 11.99 -18.46
N LEU A 231 -2.31 11.90 -17.23
CA LEU A 231 -2.00 12.85 -16.17
C LEU A 231 -0.52 12.80 -15.77
N PHE A 232 0.10 11.61 -15.66
CA PHE A 232 1.53 11.48 -15.42
C PHE A 232 2.38 12.07 -16.55
N LEU A 233 1.95 11.89 -17.78
CA LEU A 233 2.61 12.47 -18.94
C LEU A 233 2.54 13.99 -18.90
N ILE A 234 1.36 14.58 -18.68
CA ILE A 234 1.16 16.03 -18.56
C ILE A 234 1.99 16.58 -17.40
N ALA A 235 1.92 15.94 -16.22
CA ALA A 235 2.68 16.37 -15.05
C ALA A 235 4.20 16.31 -15.29
N GLY A 236 4.68 15.35 -16.08
CA GLY A 236 6.07 15.24 -16.48
C GLY A 236 6.52 16.34 -17.44
N ILE A 237 5.62 16.88 -18.28
CA ILE A 237 5.91 17.95 -19.22
C ILE A 237 5.91 19.34 -18.54
N ILE A 238 5.00 19.55 -17.57
CA ILE A 238 4.83 20.88 -16.92
C ILE A 238 6.02 21.21 -16.01
N LYS A 239 6.79 20.23 -15.59
CA LYS A 239 7.94 20.39 -14.73
C LYS A 239 9.23 20.46 -15.54
#